data_d6d385f53c6e7f4b3e79ea2e0f9860f6
#
_entry.id   d6d385f53c6e7f4b3e79ea2e0f9860f6
#
_cell.length_a   1.000
_cell.length_b   1.000
_cell.length_c   1.000
_cell.angle_alpha   90.00
_cell.angle_beta   90.00
_cell.angle_gamma   90.00
#
_symmetry.space_group_name_H-M   'P 1'
#
loop_
_entity.id
_entity.type
_entity.pdbx_description
1 polymer ?
#
loop_
_entity_poly.entity_id
_entity_poly.type
_entity_poly.pdbx_seq_one_letter_code
_entity_poly.pdbx_strand_id
1 'polypeptide(L)'
;MKSLGWNDYVCAGILGNMMAEVGGGTLDLQTTIYGNGFYGLCQWNQVFTDKVWGADLKGQMDFLRDDIKYQIDMFGFCYSNNFNFEKFLELENEQEAALAFMKCYERGLSQSNYVRQQYATIAYEYFVQ
;
A
#
# COMPACT_ATOMS: atom_id res chain seq x y z
N MET A 1 -2.13 -8.12 -7.49
CA MET A 1 -2.00 -8.55 -6.07
C MET A 1 -2.72 -9.86 -5.80
N LYS A 2 -3.98 -10.00 -6.18
CA LYS A 2 -4.71 -11.26 -5.96
C LYS A 2 -4.09 -12.42 -6.71
N SER A 3 -3.49 -12.18 -7.87
CA SER A 3 -2.78 -13.22 -8.62
C SER A 3 -1.57 -13.79 -7.87
N LEU A 4 -1.09 -13.07 -6.85
CA LEU A 4 -0.01 -13.55 -5.98
C LEU A 4 -0.52 -14.41 -4.83
N GLY A 5 -1.82 -14.64 -4.74
CA GLY A 5 -2.42 -15.41 -3.65
C GLY A 5 -2.69 -14.61 -2.39
N TRP A 6 -2.53 -13.30 -2.42
CA TRP A 6 -2.82 -12.45 -1.27
C TRP A 6 -4.33 -12.35 -1.07
N ASN A 7 -4.77 -12.38 0.19
CA ASN A 7 -6.20 -12.35 0.49
C ASN A 7 -6.81 -10.97 0.25
N ASP A 8 -8.15 -10.92 0.21
CA ASP A 8 -8.89 -9.69 -0.11
C ASP A 8 -8.66 -8.58 0.92
N TYR A 9 -8.46 -8.94 2.18
CA TYR A 9 -8.21 -7.94 3.23
C TYR A 9 -6.89 -7.22 2.99
N VAL A 10 -5.83 -7.96 2.69
CA VAL A 10 -4.51 -7.41 2.42
C VAL A 10 -4.54 -6.55 1.16
N CYS A 11 -5.15 -7.05 0.10
CA CYS A 11 -5.29 -6.30 -1.15
C CYS A 11 -6.06 -4.99 -0.92
N ALA A 12 -7.15 -5.05 -0.16
CA ALA A 12 -7.95 -3.86 0.14
C ALA A 12 -7.16 -2.85 0.97
N GLY A 13 -6.37 -3.32 1.93
CA GLY A 13 -5.52 -2.45 2.74
C GLY A 13 -4.49 -1.69 1.91
N ILE A 14 -3.85 -2.39 0.99
CA ILE A 14 -2.88 -1.77 0.07
C ILE A 14 -3.60 -0.77 -0.83
N LEU A 15 -4.75 -1.15 -1.41
CA LEU A 15 -5.52 -0.26 -2.28
C LEU A 15 -6.03 0.97 -1.54
N GLY A 16 -6.42 0.83 -0.27
CA GLY A 16 -6.82 1.98 0.54
C GLY A 16 -5.73 3.01 0.66
N ASN A 17 -4.48 2.56 0.80
CA ASN A 17 -3.33 3.46 0.81
C ASN A 17 -3.12 4.13 -0.55
N MET A 18 -3.25 3.37 -1.64
CA MET A 18 -3.13 3.94 -2.99
C MET A 18 -4.22 4.96 -3.27
N MET A 19 -5.46 4.72 -2.81
CA MET A 19 -6.56 5.65 -2.95
C MET A 19 -6.26 6.97 -2.22
N ALA A 20 -5.62 6.89 -1.05
CA ALA A 20 -5.21 8.08 -0.32
C ALA A 20 -4.10 8.83 -1.04
N GLU A 21 -3.15 8.09 -1.63
CA GLU A 21 -2.01 8.71 -2.30
C GLU A 21 -2.38 9.35 -3.64
N VAL A 22 -3.12 8.65 -4.50
CA VAL A 22 -3.33 9.08 -5.88
C VAL A 22 -4.77 8.96 -6.38
N GLY A 23 -5.69 8.47 -5.56
CA GLY A 23 -7.07 8.22 -5.99
C GLY A 23 -8.07 9.26 -5.53
N GLY A 24 -7.68 10.19 -4.66
CA GLY A 24 -8.63 11.14 -4.09
C GLY A 24 -9.80 10.48 -3.37
N GLY A 25 -9.61 9.28 -2.85
CA GLY A 25 -10.66 8.53 -2.17
C GLY A 25 -11.47 7.63 -3.07
N THR A 26 -11.06 7.44 -4.32
CA THR A 26 -11.74 6.56 -5.27
C THR A 26 -10.78 5.51 -5.80
N LEU A 27 -11.34 4.49 -6.46
CA LEU A 27 -10.54 3.47 -7.14
C LEU A 27 -10.06 3.91 -8.53
N ASP A 28 -10.33 5.15 -8.92
CA ASP A 28 -9.80 5.75 -10.15
C ASP A 28 -8.39 6.28 -9.87
N LEU A 29 -7.41 5.39 -9.88
CA LEU A 29 -6.06 5.69 -9.45
C LEU A 29 -5.24 6.37 -10.55
N GLN A 30 -4.63 7.50 -10.21
CA GLN A 30 -3.75 8.26 -11.10
C GLN A 30 -2.34 7.67 -11.01
N THR A 31 -2.05 6.68 -11.83
CA THR A 31 -0.85 5.86 -11.71
C THR A 31 0.45 6.60 -11.99
N THR A 32 0.40 7.73 -12.73
CA THR A 32 1.61 8.46 -13.13
C THR A 32 1.74 9.82 -12.47
N ILE A 33 0.97 10.13 -11.43
CA ILE A 33 1.09 11.39 -10.70
C ILE A 33 2.47 11.48 -10.07
N TYR A 34 3.09 12.66 -10.20
CA TYR A 34 4.37 12.94 -9.55
C TYR A 34 4.39 14.37 -9.05
N GLY A 35 5.24 14.62 -8.05
CA GLY A 35 5.43 15.95 -7.49
C GLY A 35 6.26 15.88 -6.23
N ASN A 36 7.04 16.93 -5.96
CA ASN A 36 7.86 17.04 -4.76
C ASN A 36 8.77 15.82 -4.52
N GLY A 37 9.24 15.17 -5.61
CA GLY A 37 10.12 14.01 -5.51
C GLY A 37 9.42 12.68 -5.27
N PHE A 38 8.09 12.62 -5.40
CA PHE A 38 7.31 11.40 -5.23
C PHE A 38 6.62 11.01 -6.53
N TYR A 39 6.46 9.70 -6.77
CA TYR A 39 5.88 9.19 -8.01
C TYR A 39 5.02 7.95 -7.77
N GLY A 40 3.89 7.89 -8.50
CA GLY A 40 3.13 6.67 -8.72
C GLY A 40 2.17 6.29 -7.62
N LEU A 41 1.67 5.05 -7.71
CA LEU A 41 0.58 4.53 -6.86
C LEU A 41 0.85 4.65 -5.36
N CYS A 42 2.09 4.41 -4.95
CA CYS A 42 2.49 4.47 -3.55
C CYS A 42 3.27 5.73 -3.24
N GLN A 43 3.37 6.66 -4.20
CA GLN A 43 4.14 7.89 -4.06
C GLN A 43 5.56 7.62 -3.55
N TRP A 44 6.27 6.76 -4.28
CA TRP A 44 7.65 6.40 -3.94
C TRP A 44 8.57 7.61 -4.05
N ASN A 45 9.50 7.71 -3.11
CA ASN A 45 10.49 8.78 -3.12
C ASN A 45 11.59 8.48 -4.14
N GLN A 46 11.85 9.44 -5.04
CA GLN A 46 12.84 9.31 -6.10
C GLN A 46 14.24 8.97 -5.58
N VAL A 47 14.61 9.50 -4.41
CA VAL A 47 15.93 9.28 -3.83
C VAL A 47 16.18 7.80 -3.56
N PHE A 48 15.12 7.06 -3.20
CA PHE A 48 15.23 5.65 -2.83
C PHE A 48 14.79 4.70 -3.93
N THR A 49 14.09 5.17 -4.96
CA THR A 49 13.41 4.29 -5.90
C THR A 49 13.45 4.81 -7.35
N ASP A 50 14.64 5.12 -7.85
CA ASP A 50 14.78 5.53 -9.24
C ASP A 50 14.28 4.47 -10.23
N LYS A 51 14.25 3.20 -9.81
CA LYS A 51 13.80 2.07 -10.64
C LYS A 51 12.32 2.14 -11.00
N VAL A 52 11.50 2.77 -10.17
CA VAL A 52 10.07 2.86 -10.41
C VAL A 52 9.67 4.19 -11.03
N TRP A 53 10.58 5.15 -11.03
CA TRP A 53 10.29 6.49 -11.51
C TRP A 53 9.97 6.45 -13.01
N GLY A 54 8.78 6.92 -13.37
CA GLY A 54 8.31 6.89 -14.75
C GLY A 54 7.70 5.58 -15.19
N ALA A 55 7.63 4.57 -14.32
CA ALA A 55 7.08 3.26 -14.67
C ALA A 55 5.56 3.32 -14.88
N ASP A 56 5.05 2.45 -15.77
CA ASP A 56 3.62 2.26 -15.95
C ASP A 56 3.03 1.40 -14.82
N LEU A 57 1.74 1.09 -14.91
CA LEU A 57 1.05 0.32 -13.87
C LEU A 57 1.75 -1.01 -13.61
N LYS A 58 2.08 -1.75 -14.67
CA LYS A 58 2.72 -3.06 -14.50
C LYS A 58 4.08 -2.93 -13.81
N GLY A 59 4.90 -1.96 -14.24
CA GLY A 59 6.21 -1.74 -13.63
C GLY A 59 6.11 -1.37 -12.17
N GLN A 60 5.12 -0.55 -11.81
CA GLN A 60 4.89 -0.16 -10.41
C GLN A 60 4.45 -1.36 -9.56
N MET A 61 3.56 -2.19 -10.09
CA MET A 61 3.10 -3.37 -9.37
C MET A 61 4.22 -4.41 -9.21
N ASP A 62 5.05 -4.58 -10.23
CA ASP A 62 6.21 -5.48 -10.14
C ASP A 62 7.20 -4.98 -9.08
N PHE A 63 7.44 -3.68 -9.04
CA PHE A 63 8.31 -3.09 -8.02
C PHE A 63 7.73 -3.28 -6.62
N LEU A 64 6.44 -3.02 -6.44
CA LEU A 64 5.77 -3.21 -5.14
C LEU A 64 5.92 -4.65 -4.66
N ARG A 65 5.64 -5.62 -5.55
CA ARG A 65 5.76 -7.05 -5.23
C ARG A 65 7.15 -7.39 -4.70
N ASP A 66 8.18 -6.87 -5.36
CA ASP A 66 9.57 -7.21 -5.02
C ASP A 66 10.06 -6.47 -3.77
N ASP A 67 9.53 -5.28 -3.52
CA ASP A 67 10.01 -4.41 -2.44
C ASP A 67 9.25 -4.58 -1.13
N ILE A 68 7.98 -4.98 -1.20
CA ILE A 68 7.09 -4.96 -0.02
C ILE A 68 7.57 -5.90 1.09
N LYS A 69 8.03 -7.10 0.73
CA LYS A 69 8.50 -8.07 1.71
C LYS A 69 9.71 -7.50 2.48
N TYR A 70 10.67 -6.96 1.75
CA TYR A 70 11.88 -6.40 2.36
C TYR A 70 11.52 -5.26 3.31
N GLN A 71 10.65 -4.36 2.88
CA GLN A 71 10.30 -3.19 3.68
C GLN A 71 9.50 -3.57 4.93
N ILE A 72 8.53 -4.46 4.81
CA ILE A 72 7.72 -4.85 5.96
C ILE A 72 8.54 -5.70 6.93
N ASP A 73 9.43 -6.57 6.44
CA ASP A 73 10.31 -7.33 7.33
C ASP A 73 11.22 -6.39 8.12
N MET A 74 11.74 -5.35 7.47
CA MET A 74 12.65 -4.41 8.13
C MET A 74 11.93 -3.47 9.09
N PHE A 75 10.75 -2.99 8.73
CA PHE A 75 10.03 -1.95 9.47
C PHE A 75 8.76 -2.43 10.16
N GLY A 76 8.58 -3.75 10.26
CA GLY A 76 7.38 -4.32 10.89
C GLY A 76 7.17 -3.86 12.33
N PHE A 77 8.25 -3.56 13.03
CA PHE A 77 8.16 -3.05 14.39
C PHE A 77 7.36 -1.74 14.49
N CYS A 78 7.25 -1.01 13.39
CA CYS A 78 6.45 0.23 13.35
C CYS A 78 4.96 -0.05 13.54
N TYR A 79 4.51 -1.27 13.23
CA TYR A 79 3.12 -1.66 13.43
C TYR A 79 2.94 -2.43 14.74
N SER A 80 3.76 -3.45 14.97
CA SER A 80 3.63 -4.31 16.14
C SER A 80 4.94 -5.06 16.38
N ASN A 81 5.19 -5.47 17.64
CA ASN A 81 6.37 -6.26 17.97
C ASN A 81 6.38 -7.58 17.20
N ASN A 82 7.52 -7.92 16.64
CA ASN A 82 7.73 -9.14 15.87
C ASN A 82 6.85 -9.25 14.62
N PHE A 83 6.29 -8.13 14.15
CA PHE A 83 5.52 -8.12 12.92
C PHE A 83 6.45 -8.21 11.72
N ASN A 84 6.02 -8.97 10.70
CA ASN A 84 6.78 -9.17 9.47
C ASN A 84 5.83 -9.36 8.29
N PHE A 85 6.38 -9.56 7.10
CA PHE A 85 5.57 -9.68 5.89
C PHE A 85 4.67 -10.93 5.93
N GLU A 86 5.15 -12.05 6.48
CA GLU A 86 4.34 -13.25 6.60
C GLU A 86 3.08 -12.98 7.44
N LYS A 87 3.25 -12.31 8.58
CA LYS A 87 2.11 -11.93 9.42
C LYS A 87 1.21 -10.92 8.74
N PHE A 88 1.79 -10.00 7.95
CA PHE A 88 1.01 -9.06 7.17
C PHE A 88 0.05 -9.79 6.22
N LEU A 89 0.56 -10.79 5.51
CA LEU A 89 -0.26 -11.56 4.56
C LEU A 89 -1.37 -12.37 5.24
N GLU A 90 -1.27 -12.61 6.53
CA GLU A 90 -2.28 -13.36 7.29
C GLU A 90 -3.36 -12.46 7.91
N LEU A 91 -3.25 -11.14 7.78
CA LEU A 91 -4.25 -10.24 8.34
C LEU A 91 -5.63 -10.49 7.72
N GLU A 92 -6.65 -10.51 8.56
CA GLU A 92 -8.03 -10.77 8.15
C GLU A 92 -8.94 -9.58 8.47
N ASN A 93 -8.40 -8.37 8.36
CA ASN A 93 -9.14 -7.13 8.54
C ASN A 93 -8.52 -6.08 7.64
N GLU A 94 -9.32 -5.51 6.74
CA GLU A 94 -8.83 -4.57 5.75
C GLU A 94 -8.31 -3.26 6.40
N GLN A 95 -8.89 -2.84 7.51
CA GLN A 95 -8.45 -1.63 8.19
C GLN A 95 -7.11 -1.85 8.90
N GLU A 96 -6.91 -3.02 9.51
CA GLU A 96 -5.61 -3.36 10.09
C GLU A 96 -4.54 -3.53 9.00
N ALA A 97 -4.90 -4.12 7.87
CA ALA A 97 -3.97 -4.24 6.75
C ALA A 97 -3.57 -2.85 6.23
N ALA A 98 -4.52 -1.93 6.12
CA ALA A 98 -4.22 -0.55 5.70
C ALA A 98 -3.29 0.15 6.70
N LEU A 99 -3.54 -0.03 7.99
CA LEU A 99 -2.72 0.57 9.03
C LEU A 99 -1.30 0.00 9.00
N ALA A 100 -1.18 -1.32 8.90
CA ALA A 100 0.13 -1.97 8.85
C ALA A 100 0.93 -1.53 7.63
N PHE A 101 0.29 -1.51 6.46
CA PHE A 101 0.96 -1.08 5.22
C PHE A 101 1.41 0.38 5.33
N MET A 102 0.57 1.26 5.86
CA MET A 102 0.94 2.67 6.03
C MET A 102 2.12 2.82 6.98
N LYS A 103 2.13 2.12 8.11
CA LYS A 103 3.19 2.27 9.10
C LYS A 103 4.50 1.63 8.66
N CYS A 104 4.44 0.50 7.97
CA CYS A 104 5.64 -0.27 7.64
C CYS A 104 6.18 0.05 6.25
N TYR A 105 5.32 0.33 5.29
CA TYR A 105 5.72 0.54 3.90
C TYR A 105 5.65 2.01 3.49
N GLU A 106 4.48 2.64 3.60
CA GLU A 106 4.30 4.04 3.21
C GLU A 106 4.96 4.99 4.21
N ARG A 107 4.90 4.66 5.49
CA ARG A 107 5.47 5.45 6.58
C ARG A 107 4.99 6.91 6.55
N GLY A 108 3.69 7.07 6.26
CA GLY A 108 3.05 8.37 6.18
C GLY A 108 2.76 8.96 7.56
N LEU A 109 2.15 10.14 7.55
CA LEU A 109 1.77 10.84 8.77
C LEU A 109 0.60 10.10 9.45
N SER A 110 0.64 10.04 10.79
CA SER A 110 -0.35 9.28 11.56
C SER A 110 -1.78 9.81 11.38
N GLN A 111 -1.96 11.09 11.10
CA GLN A 111 -3.30 11.64 10.89
C GLN A 111 -3.97 11.14 9.60
N SER A 112 -3.23 10.45 8.72
CA SER A 112 -3.81 9.84 7.53
C SER A 112 -4.30 8.41 7.77
N ASN A 113 -4.08 7.83 8.97
CA ASN A 113 -4.42 6.43 9.25
C ASN A 113 -5.90 6.16 9.07
N TYR A 114 -6.75 6.99 9.66
CA TYR A 114 -8.20 6.80 9.60
C TYR A 114 -8.70 6.83 8.15
N VAL A 115 -8.21 7.78 7.37
CA VAL A 115 -8.61 7.94 5.97
C VAL A 115 -8.24 6.70 5.17
N ARG A 116 -7.03 6.19 5.34
CA ARG A 116 -6.56 5.00 4.63
C ARG A 116 -7.37 3.77 5.02
N GLN A 117 -7.75 3.66 6.28
CA GLN A 117 -8.60 2.57 6.78
C GLN A 117 -10.01 2.64 6.18
N GLN A 118 -10.59 3.83 6.08
CA GLN A 118 -11.90 4.01 5.46
C GLN A 118 -11.86 3.65 3.98
N TYR A 119 -10.81 4.06 3.28
CA TYR A 119 -10.64 3.73 1.87
C TYR A 119 -10.44 2.22 1.67
N ALA A 120 -9.74 1.55 2.60
CA ALA A 120 -9.60 0.10 2.55
C ALA A 120 -10.95 -0.60 2.64
N THR A 121 -11.85 -0.11 3.49
CA THR A 121 -13.19 -0.66 3.60
C THR A 121 -13.97 -0.50 2.30
N ILE A 122 -13.86 0.65 1.64
CA ILE A 122 -14.48 0.87 0.33
C ILE A 122 -13.94 -0.14 -0.69
N ALA A 123 -12.62 -0.34 -0.73
CA ALA A 123 -12.02 -1.31 -1.65
C ALA A 123 -12.46 -2.74 -1.32
N TYR A 124 -12.51 -3.09 -0.05
CA TYR A 124 -12.93 -4.43 0.37
C TYR A 124 -14.37 -4.73 -0.05
N GLU A 125 -15.28 -3.77 0.17
CA GLU A 125 -16.68 -3.94 -0.23
C GLU A 125 -16.80 -4.15 -1.74
N TYR A 126 -15.95 -3.50 -2.52
CA TYR A 126 -15.91 -3.70 -3.97
C TYR A 126 -15.52 -5.14 -4.33
N PHE A 127 -14.54 -5.72 -3.61
CA PHE A 127 -14.08 -7.09 -3.88
C PHE A 127 -15.11 -8.16 -3.56
N VAL A 128 -15.96 -7.93 -2.57
CA VAL A 128 -16.90 -8.94 -2.09
C VAL A 128 -18.30 -8.80 -2.65
N GLN A 129 -18.51 -7.88 -3.58
CA GLN A 129 -19.80 -7.74 -4.27
C GLN A 129 -20.11 -8.90 -5.19
#